data_9fc85bf31b4c9307cfcbd522f9292839
#
_entry.id   9fc85bf31b4c9307cfcbd522f9292839
#
_cell.length_a   1.000
_cell.length_b   1.000
_cell.length_c   1.000
_cell.angle_alpha   90.00
_cell.angle_beta   90.00
_cell.angle_gamma   90.00
#
_symmetry.space_group_name_H-M   'P 1'
#
loop_
_entity.id
_entity.type
_entity.pdbx_description
1 polymer ?
#
loop_
_entity_poly.entity_id
_entity_poly.type
_entity_poly.pdbx_seq_one_letter_code
_entity_poly.pdbx_strand_id
1 'polypeptide(L)'
;MIEITFREFFEYKYHEDGFHELYVMKNGLDEILYIGISSENIWNRWFGSRGHIMVGMNYLIGESSVGRKVVDHLPDSWDWKIQLWTLDDCMTFCAGELNPNGRYTIKWLEPFMIQKLRPSLNVIYNLNPGIDNTPLSEREKKRMAALDKAYREIFEKNSKWKK
;
A
#
# COMPACT_ATOMS: atom_id res chain seq x y z
N MET A 1 15.97 -3.48 -9.33
CA MET A 1 14.74 -2.77 -8.92
C MET A 1 14.42 -1.72 -9.95
N ILE A 2 13.16 -1.63 -10.35
CA ILE A 2 12.64 -0.63 -11.30
C ILE A 2 11.74 0.33 -10.53
N GLU A 3 11.93 1.64 -10.70
CA GLU A 3 11.03 2.65 -10.13
C GLU A 3 10.40 3.45 -11.28
N ILE A 4 9.09 3.47 -11.32
CA ILE A 4 8.29 4.13 -12.37
C ILE A 4 7.09 4.82 -11.73
N THR A 5 6.44 5.72 -12.47
CA THR A 5 5.17 6.30 -12.02
C THR A 5 4.07 5.23 -12.04
N PHE A 6 3.06 5.42 -11.22
CA PHE A 6 1.91 4.52 -11.21
C PHE A 6 1.19 4.50 -12.55
N ARG A 7 1.14 5.65 -13.24
CA ARG A 7 0.63 5.78 -14.60
C ARG A 7 1.41 4.92 -15.60
N GLU A 8 2.74 5.02 -15.58
CA GLU A 8 3.61 4.20 -16.44
C GLU A 8 3.39 2.72 -16.18
N PHE A 9 3.30 2.35 -14.92
CA PHE A 9 3.02 0.96 -14.53
C PHE A 9 1.72 0.45 -15.13
N PHE A 10 0.65 1.24 -15.08
CA PHE A 10 -0.63 0.90 -15.70
C PHE A 10 -0.53 0.78 -17.22
N GLU A 11 0.09 1.78 -17.87
CA GLU A 11 0.13 1.89 -19.34
C GLU A 11 1.05 0.87 -20.00
N TYR A 12 2.20 0.58 -19.39
CA TYR A 12 3.21 -0.33 -19.97
C TYR A 12 2.95 -1.81 -19.65
N LYS A 13 1.87 -2.13 -18.98
CA LYS A 13 1.42 -3.51 -18.74
C LYS A 13 2.51 -4.44 -18.21
N TYR A 14 3.22 -4.02 -17.18
CA TYR A 14 4.24 -4.86 -16.52
C TYR A 14 3.69 -6.17 -15.97
N HIS A 15 2.38 -6.41 -16.13
CA HIS A 15 1.74 -7.66 -15.74
C HIS A 15 2.28 -8.89 -16.48
N GLU A 16 2.92 -8.70 -17.64
CA GLU A 16 3.54 -9.79 -18.40
C GLU A 16 4.91 -10.17 -17.84
N ASP A 17 5.46 -9.36 -16.95
CA ASP A 17 6.75 -9.59 -16.32
C ASP A 17 6.57 -10.49 -15.09
N GLY A 18 6.90 -11.77 -15.24
CA GLY A 18 6.87 -12.74 -14.14
C GLY A 18 8.06 -12.70 -13.19
N PHE A 19 9.01 -11.79 -13.38
CA PHE A 19 10.24 -11.72 -12.58
C PHE A 19 10.12 -10.88 -11.32
N HIS A 20 9.26 -9.85 -11.33
CA HIS A 20 9.06 -9.00 -10.18
C HIS A 20 7.99 -9.58 -9.27
N GLU A 21 8.33 -9.80 -8.02
CA GLU A 21 7.44 -10.46 -7.06
C GLU A 21 7.05 -9.57 -5.88
N LEU A 22 7.78 -8.47 -5.66
CA LEU A 22 7.50 -7.53 -4.58
C LEU A 22 7.41 -6.11 -5.14
N TYR A 23 6.48 -5.33 -4.58
CA TYR A 23 6.32 -3.93 -4.97
C TYR A 23 6.34 -3.02 -3.75
N VAL A 24 6.79 -1.79 -3.98
CA VAL A 24 6.83 -0.72 -2.98
C VAL A 24 6.07 0.47 -3.55
N MET A 25 5.01 0.90 -2.88
CA MET A 25 4.24 2.06 -3.30
C MET A 25 4.67 3.29 -2.51
N LYS A 26 4.96 4.39 -3.22
CA LYS A 26 5.39 5.67 -2.65
C LYS A 26 4.39 6.76 -2.99
N ASN A 27 4.23 7.73 -2.08
CA ASN A 27 3.40 8.91 -2.33
C ASN A 27 4.15 9.98 -3.14
N GLY A 28 3.50 11.12 -3.36
CA GLY A 28 4.09 12.26 -4.08
C GLY A 28 5.26 12.95 -3.36
N LEU A 29 5.44 12.66 -2.08
CA LEU A 29 6.56 13.14 -1.27
C LEU A 29 7.71 12.15 -1.21
N ASP A 30 7.67 11.10 -2.01
CA ASP A 30 8.65 10.02 -2.05
C ASP A 30 8.71 9.18 -0.76
N GLU A 31 7.68 9.24 0.05
CA GLU A 31 7.53 8.43 1.26
C GLU A 31 6.96 7.05 0.93
N ILE A 32 7.47 6.03 1.59
CA ILE A 32 7.02 4.66 1.37
C ILE A 32 5.71 4.42 2.11
N LEU A 33 4.66 4.13 1.35
CA LEU A 33 3.34 3.86 1.90
C LEU A 33 3.12 2.39 2.20
N TYR A 34 3.51 1.51 1.28
CA TYR A 34 3.13 0.11 1.36
C TYR A 34 4.10 -0.80 0.61
N ILE A 35 4.30 -1.98 1.17
CA ILE A 35 5.03 -3.09 0.53
C ILE A 35 4.08 -4.27 0.44
N GLY A 36 4.06 -4.91 -0.73
CA GLY A 36 3.29 -6.12 -0.94
C GLY A 36 4.00 -7.10 -1.86
N ILE A 37 3.50 -8.32 -1.86
CA ILE A 37 3.97 -9.37 -2.74
C ILE A 37 2.81 -9.89 -3.58
N SER A 38 3.13 -10.50 -4.72
CA SER A 38 2.13 -11.15 -5.57
C SER A 38 2.62 -12.52 -6.00
N SER A 39 1.75 -13.51 -5.84
CA SER A 39 2.00 -14.87 -6.31
C SER A 39 1.74 -15.04 -7.82
N GLU A 40 1.02 -14.10 -8.43
CA GLU A 40 0.74 -14.08 -9.87
C GLU A 40 1.62 -13.03 -10.54
N ASN A 41 1.07 -11.85 -10.78
CA ASN A 41 1.84 -10.70 -11.23
C ASN A 41 1.36 -9.45 -10.51
N ILE A 42 2.25 -8.47 -10.40
CA ILE A 42 1.97 -7.26 -9.63
C ILE A 42 0.89 -6.41 -10.30
N TRP A 43 0.83 -6.41 -11.63
CA TRP A 43 -0.20 -5.66 -12.36
C TRP A 43 -1.61 -6.14 -11.99
N ASN A 44 -1.85 -7.45 -12.00
CA ASN A 44 -3.13 -8.03 -11.58
C ASN A 44 -3.43 -7.77 -10.12
N ARG A 45 -2.41 -7.76 -9.27
CA ARG A 45 -2.57 -7.43 -7.86
C ARG A 45 -3.10 -6.01 -7.66
N TRP A 46 -2.77 -5.10 -8.57
CA TRP A 46 -3.25 -3.72 -8.54
C TRP A 46 -4.53 -3.50 -9.33
N PHE A 47 -4.61 -4.00 -10.54
CA PHE A 47 -5.68 -3.68 -11.50
C PHE A 47 -6.61 -4.83 -11.85
N GLY A 48 -6.39 -6.01 -11.30
CA GLY A 48 -7.28 -7.14 -11.49
C GLY A 48 -8.63 -6.95 -10.79
N SER A 49 -9.56 -7.89 -11.03
CA SER A 49 -10.94 -7.80 -10.53
C SER A 49 -11.05 -7.73 -9.00
N ARG A 50 -10.05 -8.21 -8.28
CA ARG A 50 -9.92 -8.11 -6.81
C ARG A 50 -8.62 -7.43 -6.41
N GLY A 51 -8.07 -6.61 -7.30
CA GLY A 51 -6.85 -5.87 -7.05
C GLY A 51 -7.08 -4.67 -6.13
N HIS A 52 -6.00 -4.04 -5.74
CA HIS A 52 -6.02 -2.92 -4.80
C HIS A 52 -6.94 -1.77 -5.25
N ILE A 53 -6.98 -1.46 -6.55
CA ILE A 53 -7.81 -0.37 -7.06
C ILE A 53 -9.30 -0.70 -6.92
N MET A 54 -9.73 -1.89 -7.34
CA MET A 54 -11.14 -2.29 -7.24
C MET A 54 -11.59 -2.38 -5.78
N VAL A 55 -10.76 -2.95 -4.92
CA VAL A 55 -11.04 -3.05 -3.48
C VAL A 55 -11.03 -1.65 -2.83
N GLY A 56 -10.13 -0.77 -3.25
CA GLY A 56 -10.09 0.62 -2.78
C GLY A 56 -11.31 1.44 -3.17
N MET A 57 -11.94 1.12 -4.32
CA MET A 57 -13.19 1.74 -4.77
C MET A 57 -14.42 1.17 -4.07
N ASN A 58 -14.40 -0.12 -3.72
CA ASN A 58 -15.55 -0.81 -3.16
C ASN A 58 -15.13 -1.78 -2.07
N TYR A 59 -15.15 -1.30 -0.83
CA TYR A 59 -14.77 -2.08 0.35
C TYR A 59 -15.75 -3.23 0.69
N LEU A 60 -16.86 -3.37 -0.03
CA LEU A 60 -17.74 -4.54 0.11
C LEU A 60 -17.10 -5.82 -0.42
N ILE A 61 -16.11 -5.71 -1.31
CA ILE A 61 -15.38 -6.86 -1.86
C ILE A 61 -14.07 -7.15 -1.13
N GLY A 62 -13.68 -6.33 -0.17
CA GLY A 62 -12.48 -6.51 0.63
C GLY A 62 -11.94 -5.20 1.20
N GLU A 63 -10.79 -5.28 1.83
CA GLU A 63 -10.10 -4.12 2.38
C GLU A 63 -8.69 -4.00 1.79
N SER A 64 -8.31 -2.77 1.44
CA SER A 64 -6.96 -2.43 1.01
C SER A 64 -6.66 -1.00 1.42
N SER A 65 -5.83 -0.83 2.44
CA SER A 65 -5.42 0.50 2.90
C SER A 65 -4.69 1.28 1.82
N VAL A 66 -3.77 0.65 1.10
CA VAL A 66 -3.02 1.29 0.02
C VAL A 66 -3.90 1.55 -1.20
N GLY A 67 -4.78 0.62 -1.56
CA GLY A 67 -5.72 0.82 -2.66
C GLY A 67 -6.66 1.99 -2.40
N ARG A 68 -7.18 2.09 -1.18
CA ARG A 68 -8.03 3.21 -0.77
C ARG A 68 -7.26 4.53 -0.80
N LYS A 69 -6.02 4.54 -0.32
CA LYS A 69 -5.17 5.74 -0.35
C LYS A 69 -4.94 6.23 -1.78
N VAL A 70 -4.60 5.33 -2.67
CA VAL A 70 -4.38 5.66 -4.09
C VAL A 70 -5.67 6.17 -4.75
N VAL A 71 -6.79 5.49 -4.53
CA VAL A 71 -8.10 5.88 -5.10
C VAL A 71 -8.56 7.24 -4.57
N ASP A 72 -8.41 7.49 -3.28
CA ASP A 72 -8.78 8.77 -2.67
C ASP A 72 -7.99 9.95 -3.24
N HIS A 73 -6.78 9.72 -3.72
CA HIS A 73 -5.88 10.75 -4.25
C HIS A 73 -5.84 10.82 -5.78
N LEU A 74 -6.71 10.08 -6.49
CA LEU A 74 -6.82 10.23 -7.94
C LEU A 74 -7.34 11.63 -8.30
N PRO A 75 -6.82 12.28 -9.34
CA PRO A 75 -5.82 11.81 -10.29
C PRO A 75 -4.35 11.97 -9.85
N ASP A 76 -4.08 12.67 -8.75
CA ASP A 76 -2.70 13.00 -8.32
C ASP A 76 -1.86 11.74 -8.10
N SER A 77 -2.48 10.68 -7.60
CA SER A 77 -1.79 9.41 -7.32
C SER A 77 -1.30 8.68 -8.58
N TRP A 78 -1.75 9.07 -9.76
CA TRP A 78 -1.16 8.57 -11.02
C TRP A 78 0.31 8.95 -11.16
N ASP A 79 0.74 10.04 -10.56
CA ASP A 79 2.12 10.51 -10.59
C ASP A 79 2.96 9.99 -9.41
N TRP A 80 2.34 9.27 -8.49
CA TRP A 80 3.07 8.56 -7.43
C TRP A 80 3.94 7.47 -8.04
N LYS A 81 4.86 6.92 -7.26
CA LYS A 81 5.83 5.96 -7.76
C LYS A 81 5.59 4.58 -7.20
N ILE A 82 5.83 3.58 -8.04
CA ILE A 82 5.86 2.18 -7.64
C ILE A 82 7.24 1.61 -7.98
N GLN A 83 7.81 0.87 -7.04
CA GLN A 83 9.02 0.10 -7.26
C GLN A 83 8.66 -1.35 -7.46
N LEU A 84 9.29 -1.97 -8.43
CA LEU A 84 9.15 -3.38 -8.73
C LEU A 84 10.47 -4.09 -8.42
N TRP A 85 10.42 -5.08 -7.55
CA TRP A 85 11.58 -5.78 -7.03
C TRP A 85 11.55 -7.25 -7.42
N THR A 86 12.68 -7.77 -7.90
CA THR A 86 12.87 -9.21 -8.07
C THR A 86 13.27 -9.84 -6.74
N LEU A 87 13.21 -11.17 -6.67
CA LEU A 87 13.73 -11.92 -5.53
C LEU A 87 15.20 -11.58 -5.28
N ASP A 88 16.00 -11.54 -6.33
CA ASP A 88 17.44 -11.24 -6.24
C ASP A 88 17.70 -9.81 -5.73
N ASP A 89 16.91 -8.85 -6.16
CA ASP A 89 16.97 -7.48 -5.63
C ASP A 89 16.76 -7.46 -4.12
N CYS A 90 15.73 -8.16 -3.65
CA CYS A 90 15.40 -8.23 -2.23
C CYS A 90 16.49 -8.95 -1.43
N MET A 91 17.03 -10.04 -1.95
CA MET A 91 18.12 -10.78 -1.31
C MET A 91 19.38 -9.92 -1.18
N THR A 92 19.74 -9.18 -2.20
CA THR A 92 20.87 -8.25 -2.17
C THR A 92 20.66 -7.14 -1.14
N PHE A 93 19.47 -6.56 -1.11
CA PHE A 93 19.13 -5.49 -0.18
C PHE A 93 19.13 -5.96 1.28
N CYS A 94 18.70 -7.19 1.54
CA CYS A 94 18.61 -7.78 2.87
C CYS A 94 19.82 -8.64 3.24
N ALA A 95 20.88 -8.66 2.45
CA ALA A 95 22.00 -9.61 2.60
C ALA A 95 22.63 -9.62 4.01
N GLY A 96 22.70 -8.46 4.67
CA GLY A 96 23.26 -8.36 6.02
C GLY A 96 22.44 -9.06 7.10
N GLU A 97 21.16 -9.27 6.89
CA GLU A 97 20.23 -9.90 7.82
C GLU A 97 19.96 -11.37 7.50
N LEU A 98 20.44 -11.84 6.34
CA LEU A 98 20.14 -13.19 5.86
C LEU A 98 21.30 -14.16 6.14
N ASN A 99 20.95 -15.44 6.33
CA ASN A 99 21.94 -16.50 6.36
C ASN A 99 22.48 -16.74 4.94
N PRO A 100 23.79 -16.62 4.68
CA PRO A 100 24.37 -16.81 3.34
C PRO A 100 24.07 -18.17 2.71
N ASN A 101 23.82 -19.20 3.52
CA ASN A 101 23.53 -20.56 3.07
C ASN A 101 22.02 -20.85 3.04
N GLY A 102 21.18 -19.86 3.41
CA GLY A 102 19.74 -20.03 3.42
C GLY A 102 19.13 -19.97 2.02
N ARG A 103 17.97 -20.61 1.87
CA ARG A 103 17.14 -20.52 0.69
C ARG A 103 15.91 -19.68 1.02
N TYR A 104 15.69 -18.63 0.26
CA TYR A 104 14.62 -17.68 0.53
C TYR A 104 13.66 -17.60 -0.65
N THR A 105 12.36 -17.49 -0.33
CA THR A 105 11.32 -17.10 -1.26
C THR A 105 10.94 -15.64 -0.96
N ILE A 106 10.20 -15.01 -1.86
CA ILE A 106 9.75 -13.64 -1.65
C ILE A 106 8.92 -13.49 -0.38
N LYS A 107 8.13 -14.50 -0.06
CA LYS A 107 7.31 -14.53 1.16
C LYS A 107 8.16 -14.46 2.44
N TRP A 108 9.35 -15.05 2.44
CA TRP A 108 10.27 -14.99 3.56
C TRP A 108 11.00 -13.65 3.66
N LEU A 109 11.16 -12.96 2.53
CA LEU A 109 11.88 -11.68 2.48
C LEU A 109 10.97 -10.49 2.78
N GLU A 110 9.66 -10.61 2.58
CA GLU A 110 8.72 -9.52 2.84
C GLU A 110 8.87 -8.91 4.25
N PRO A 111 8.94 -9.69 5.34
CA PRO A 111 9.12 -9.11 6.68
C PRO A 111 10.41 -8.30 6.81
N PHE A 112 11.52 -8.76 6.22
CA PHE A 112 12.79 -8.01 6.25
C PHE A 112 12.68 -6.69 5.48
N MET A 113 12.03 -6.73 4.33
CA MET A 113 11.80 -5.53 3.52
C MET A 113 10.94 -4.50 4.27
N ILE A 114 9.88 -4.96 4.91
CA ILE A 114 8.99 -4.09 5.70
C ILE A 114 9.76 -3.46 6.87
N GLN A 115 10.55 -4.23 7.58
CA GLN A 115 11.35 -3.72 8.71
C GLN A 115 12.40 -2.70 8.28
N LYS A 116 13.04 -2.91 7.13
CA LYS A 116 14.08 -2.01 6.61
C LYS A 116 13.50 -0.74 6.01
N LEU A 117 12.44 -0.85 5.23
CA LEU A 117 11.85 0.27 4.49
C LEU A 117 10.79 1.03 5.28
N ARG A 118 10.23 0.45 6.31
CA ARG A 118 9.29 1.09 7.24
C ARG A 118 8.11 1.78 6.56
N PRO A 119 7.33 1.05 5.75
CA PRO A 119 6.14 1.63 5.10
C PRO A 119 5.12 2.08 6.15
N SER A 120 4.41 3.17 5.86
CA SER A 120 3.46 3.74 6.83
C SER A 120 2.15 2.94 6.97
N LEU A 121 1.75 2.21 5.93
CA LEU A 121 0.44 1.53 5.88
C LEU A 121 0.48 0.03 6.16
N ASN A 122 1.66 -0.60 6.20
CA ASN A 122 1.78 -1.98 6.62
C ASN A 122 1.65 -2.08 8.14
N VAL A 123 0.87 -3.05 8.60
CA VAL A 123 0.66 -3.30 10.03
C VAL A 123 1.48 -4.51 10.48
N ILE A 124 1.37 -5.62 9.74
CA ILE A 124 2.08 -6.86 10.07
C ILE A 124 3.58 -6.69 9.79
N TYR A 125 4.42 -7.20 10.69
CA TYR A 125 5.89 -7.13 10.62
C TYR A 125 6.47 -5.72 10.70
N ASN A 126 5.67 -4.71 10.94
CA ASN A 126 6.10 -3.32 10.94
C ASN A 126 6.23 -2.77 12.36
N LEU A 127 7.39 -3.01 12.97
CA LEU A 127 7.67 -2.62 14.36
C LEU A 127 7.86 -1.11 14.54
N ASN A 128 8.23 -0.42 13.47
CA ASN A 128 8.52 1.01 13.50
C ASN A 128 8.07 1.67 12.19
N PRO A 129 6.76 1.87 12.01
CA PRO A 129 6.23 2.45 10.76
C PRO A 129 6.81 3.81 10.44
N GLY A 130 7.01 4.07 9.16
CA GLY A 130 7.38 5.37 8.64
C GLY A 130 6.23 6.38 8.75
N ILE A 131 6.48 7.60 8.31
CA ILE A 131 5.53 8.69 8.37
C ILE A 131 4.84 8.83 7.01
N ASP A 132 3.54 9.09 7.02
CA ASP A 132 2.75 9.44 5.84
C ASP A 132 2.31 10.91 5.97
N ASN A 133 3.00 11.79 5.27
CA ASN A 133 2.69 13.22 5.21
C ASN A 133 1.82 13.59 4.00
N THR A 134 1.23 12.61 3.32
CA THR A 134 0.33 12.89 2.20
C THR A 134 -0.77 13.85 2.65
N PRO A 135 -0.94 15.01 1.99
CA PRO A 135 -2.05 15.90 2.31
C PRO A 135 -3.39 15.19 2.15
N LEU A 136 -4.34 15.50 3.01
CA LEU A 136 -5.68 14.91 2.92
C LEU A 136 -6.33 15.30 1.58
N SER A 137 -6.89 14.32 0.89
CA SER A 137 -7.70 14.56 -0.30
C SER A 137 -9.07 15.11 0.08
N GLU A 138 -9.78 15.67 -0.90
CA GLU A 138 -11.15 16.13 -0.68
C GLU A 138 -12.08 14.99 -0.24
N ARG A 139 -11.87 13.79 -0.77
CA ARG A 139 -12.62 12.59 -0.37
C ARG A 139 -12.35 12.21 1.09
N GLU A 140 -11.09 12.25 1.51
CA GLU A 140 -10.71 11.97 2.90
C GLU A 140 -11.31 13.01 3.85
N LYS A 141 -11.25 14.30 3.49
CA LYS A 141 -11.85 15.38 4.29
C LYS A 141 -13.36 15.19 4.46
N LYS A 142 -14.07 14.85 3.38
CA LYS A 142 -15.51 14.58 3.43
C LYS A 142 -15.84 13.39 4.31
N ARG A 143 -15.05 12.33 4.19
CA ARG A 143 -15.24 11.13 5.02
C ARG A 143 -15.01 11.42 6.49
N MET A 144 -13.97 12.16 6.83
CA MET A 144 -13.68 12.55 8.20
C MET A 144 -14.78 13.45 8.78
N ALA A 145 -15.29 14.38 7.99
CA ALA A 145 -16.40 15.25 8.41
C ALA A 145 -17.69 14.45 8.67
N ALA A 146 -17.99 13.46 7.81
CA ALA A 146 -19.14 12.58 7.98
C ALA A 146 -19.02 11.71 9.24
N LEU A 147 -17.83 11.17 9.51
CA LEU A 147 -17.55 10.40 10.73
C LEU A 147 -17.68 11.26 11.98
N ASP A 148 -17.13 12.45 11.97
CA ASP A 148 -17.20 13.39 13.08
C ASP A 148 -18.67 13.74 13.41
N LYS A 149 -19.48 14.02 12.39
CA LYS A 149 -20.92 14.25 12.53
C LYS A 149 -21.63 13.05 13.14
N ALA A 150 -21.35 11.84 12.64
CA ALA A 150 -21.95 10.61 13.15
C ALA A 150 -21.60 10.38 14.62
N TYR A 151 -20.34 10.57 15.01
CA TYR A 151 -19.92 10.46 16.41
C TYR A 151 -20.60 11.48 17.31
N ARG A 152 -20.75 12.72 16.87
CA ARG A 152 -21.47 13.75 17.63
C ARG A 152 -22.94 13.38 17.86
N GLU A 153 -23.62 12.89 16.83
CA GLU A 153 -25.02 12.44 16.93
C GLU A 153 -25.16 11.28 17.91
N ILE A 154 -24.25 10.31 17.88
CA ILE A 154 -24.24 9.19 18.84
C ILE A 154 -23.99 9.69 20.26
N PHE A 155 -23.04 10.61 20.43
CA PHE A 155 -22.70 11.16 21.74
C PHE A 155 -23.88 11.96 22.35
N GLU A 156 -24.54 12.78 21.55
CA GLU A 156 -25.74 13.52 21.98
C GLU A 156 -26.87 12.58 22.38
N LYS A 157 -27.12 11.54 21.60
CA LYS A 157 -28.10 10.50 21.94
C LYS A 157 -27.80 9.86 23.29
N ASN A 158 -26.55 9.45 23.51
CA ASN A 158 -26.13 8.80 24.75
C ASN A 158 -26.23 9.74 25.95
N SER A 159 -25.97 11.04 25.80
CA SER A 159 -26.10 12.00 26.89
C SER A 159 -27.56 12.26 27.27
N LYS A 160 -28.52 12.17 26.31
CA LYS A 160 -29.94 12.24 26.58
C LYS A 160 -30.49 11.02 27.34
N TRP A 161 -29.86 9.87 27.18
CA TRP A 161 -30.24 8.64 27.85
C TRP A 161 -29.75 8.55 29.30
N LYS A 162 -28.75 9.34 29.66
CA LYS A 162 -28.16 9.39 31.01
C LYS A 162 -28.94 10.33 31.97
N LYS A 163 -29.97 10.96 31.48
CA LYS A 163 -30.89 11.74 32.29
C LYS A 163 -32.04 10.85 32.80
#